data_809d0997ece35ca7b35aac26aab50350
#
_entry.id   809d0997ece35ca7b35aac26aab50350
#
_cell.length_a   1.000
_cell.length_b   1.000
_cell.length_c   1.000
_cell.angle_alpha   90.00
_cell.angle_beta   90.00
_cell.angle_gamma   90.00
#
_symmetry.space_group_name_H-M   'P 1'
#
loop_
_entity.id
_entity.type
_entity.pdbx_description
1 polymer ?
#
loop_
_entity_poly.entity_id
_entity_poly.type
_entity_poly.pdbx_seq_one_letter_code
_entity_poly.pdbx_strand_id
1 'polypeptide(L)'
;LMLVFFVGWLWVPTTLLAAFGADLRSQIREFSWAWNQWTGLKQPYIGFFSFVPMDIYPTAHYMWPSDPTYLTDQHNVVLTVFYGAMVTFARHLTGSNDAGIVTLAALQTLFAVFCCAAAANRFLNRPWIGKTATDSAAPPQAGGLARFLILLFFMVCPLAVFSTISITKSPLFAFSFVWWFSVWYELVQTWHPAGTRK
;
A
#
# COMPACT_ATOMS: atom_id res chain seq x y z
N LEU A 1 10.35 8.76 -13.96
CA LEU A 1 9.18 9.04 -13.13
C LEU A 1 9.30 8.45 -11.72
N MET A 2 9.69 7.19 -11.55
CA MET A 2 9.87 6.59 -10.22
C MET A 2 10.79 7.42 -9.31
N LEU A 3 11.94 7.84 -9.83
CA LEU A 3 12.86 8.70 -9.06
C LEU A 3 12.21 10.03 -8.68
N VAL A 4 11.44 10.63 -9.58
CA VAL A 4 10.72 11.90 -9.31
C VAL A 4 9.72 11.73 -8.17
N PHE A 5 8.89 10.70 -8.20
CA PHE A 5 7.95 10.42 -7.12
C PHE A 5 8.65 10.06 -5.82
N PHE A 6 9.66 9.21 -5.88
CA PHE A 6 10.40 8.80 -4.69
C PHE A 6 11.02 10.01 -3.98
N VAL A 7 11.76 10.85 -4.72
CA VAL A 7 12.39 12.06 -4.14
C VAL A 7 11.33 13.07 -3.68
N GLY A 8 10.27 13.27 -4.48
CA GLY A 8 9.22 14.21 -4.16
C GLY A 8 8.38 13.82 -2.93
N TRP A 9 8.26 12.55 -2.63
CA TRP A 9 7.53 12.05 -1.45
C TRP A 9 8.44 11.71 -0.26
N LEU A 10 9.76 11.79 -0.41
CA LEU A 10 10.70 11.41 0.64
C LEU A 10 10.53 12.23 1.93
N TRP A 11 10.03 13.45 1.83
CA TRP A 11 9.73 14.28 3.00
C TRP A 11 8.66 13.67 3.90
N VAL A 12 7.73 12.88 3.35
CA VAL A 12 6.62 12.29 4.11
C VAL A 12 7.13 11.30 5.15
N PRO A 13 7.84 10.21 4.78
CA PRO A 13 8.36 9.26 5.75
C PRO A 13 9.47 9.84 6.63
N THR A 14 10.17 10.88 6.18
CA THR A 14 11.19 11.55 7.02
C THR A 14 10.58 12.47 8.06
N THR A 15 9.34 12.93 7.86
CA THR A 15 8.64 13.79 8.82
C THR A 15 7.71 13.00 9.73
N LEU A 16 6.97 12.02 9.19
CA LEU A 16 5.91 11.32 9.90
C LEU A 16 6.21 9.83 10.14
N LEU A 17 7.30 9.30 9.60
CA LEU A 17 7.74 7.91 9.67
C LEU A 17 6.69 6.90 9.21
N ALA A 18 5.57 6.79 9.90
CA ALA A 18 4.45 5.94 9.57
C ALA A 18 3.15 6.50 10.18
N ALA A 19 2.04 6.27 9.51
CA ALA A 19 0.70 6.50 10.04
C ALA A 19 -0.03 5.16 10.13
N PHE A 20 -0.51 4.82 11.31
CA PHE A 20 -1.25 3.58 11.52
C PHE A 20 -2.33 3.78 12.60
N GLY A 21 -3.41 3.03 12.45
CA GLY A 21 -4.58 3.12 13.33
C GLY A 21 -4.89 1.81 14.04
N ALA A 22 -6.14 1.71 14.48
CA ALA A 22 -6.68 0.55 15.15
C ALA A 22 -6.52 -0.74 14.34
N ASP A 23 -6.73 -0.67 13.03
CA ASP A 23 -6.71 -1.84 12.13
C ASP A 23 -5.35 -2.57 12.15
N LEU A 24 -4.25 -1.83 11.98
CA LEU A 24 -2.92 -2.44 12.03
C LEU A 24 -2.64 -3.07 13.39
N ARG A 25 -3.00 -2.37 14.47
CA ARG A 25 -2.81 -2.87 15.84
C ARG A 25 -3.61 -4.16 16.07
N SER A 26 -4.85 -4.19 15.61
CA SER A 26 -5.70 -5.39 15.69
C SER A 26 -5.10 -6.56 14.91
N GLN A 27 -4.64 -6.32 13.68
CA GLN A 27 -4.02 -7.36 12.84
C GLN A 27 -2.74 -7.91 13.47
N ILE A 28 -1.85 -7.07 13.97
CA ILE A 28 -0.62 -7.50 14.64
C ILE A 28 -0.97 -8.33 15.89
N ARG A 29 -1.99 -7.94 16.63
CA ARG A 29 -2.46 -8.64 17.82
C ARG A 29 -3.07 -10.00 17.49
N GLU A 30 -3.95 -10.07 16.47
CA GLU A 30 -4.52 -11.32 15.99
C GLU A 30 -3.42 -12.32 15.56
N PHE A 31 -2.42 -11.83 14.82
CA PHE A 31 -1.28 -12.65 14.46
C PHE A 31 -0.51 -13.15 15.70
N SER A 32 -0.27 -12.28 16.67
CA SER A 32 0.42 -12.64 17.90
C SER A 32 -0.31 -13.75 18.67
N TRP A 33 -1.63 -13.65 18.75
CA TRP A 33 -2.43 -14.68 19.37
C TRP A 33 -2.40 -16.01 18.63
N ALA A 34 -2.64 -15.98 17.35
CA ALA A 34 -2.60 -17.17 16.52
C ALA A 34 -1.22 -17.83 16.59
N TRP A 35 -0.15 -17.05 16.51
CA TRP A 35 1.21 -17.56 16.63
C TRP A 35 1.48 -18.20 17.98
N ASN A 36 1.12 -17.53 19.08
CA ASN A 36 1.30 -18.07 20.42
C ASN A 36 0.55 -19.39 20.58
N GLN A 37 -0.65 -19.50 20.04
CA GLN A 37 -1.43 -20.73 20.05
C GLN A 37 -0.78 -21.83 19.20
N TRP A 38 -0.37 -21.51 17.99
CA TRP A 38 0.27 -22.47 17.07
C TRP A 38 1.61 -22.99 17.59
N THR A 39 2.33 -22.17 18.32
CA THR A 39 3.63 -22.55 18.92
C THR A 39 3.51 -23.12 20.34
N GLY A 40 2.31 -23.24 20.85
CA GLY A 40 2.07 -23.76 22.21
C GLY A 40 2.35 -22.78 23.35
N LEU A 41 2.59 -21.52 23.04
CA LEU A 41 2.72 -20.44 24.02
C LEU A 41 1.33 -20.00 24.46
N LYS A 42 0.72 -20.65 25.38
CA LYS A 42 -0.68 -20.48 25.79
C LYS A 42 -1.08 -19.08 26.25
N GLN A 43 -0.15 -18.16 26.41
CA GLN A 43 -0.43 -16.79 26.86
C GLN A 43 -0.16 -15.78 25.76
N PRO A 44 -1.20 -15.12 25.23
CA PRO A 44 -1.09 -14.26 24.05
C PRO A 44 -0.25 -13.00 24.25
N TYR A 45 0.07 -12.63 25.48
CA TYR A 45 0.77 -11.36 25.76
C TYR A 45 2.07 -11.52 26.53
N ILE A 46 2.47 -12.72 26.79
CA ILE A 46 3.71 -13.00 27.53
C ILE A 46 4.66 -13.74 26.61
N GLY A 47 5.88 -13.28 26.54
CA GLY A 47 6.95 -13.91 25.78
C GLY A 47 7.35 -13.16 24.54
N PHE A 48 8.14 -13.81 23.71
CA PHE A 48 8.81 -13.25 22.56
C PHE A 48 7.87 -12.61 21.52
N PHE A 49 6.68 -13.18 21.30
CA PHE A 49 5.70 -12.68 20.33
C PHE A 49 4.69 -11.70 20.92
N SER A 50 4.81 -11.36 22.17
CA SER A 50 3.98 -10.39 22.85
C SER A 50 4.47 -8.95 22.55
N PHE A 51 4.22 -8.48 21.36
CA PHE A 51 4.76 -7.21 20.86
C PHE A 51 3.74 -6.07 20.76
N VAL A 52 2.48 -6.32 21.08
CA VAL A 52 1.46 -5.28 21.16
C VAL A 52 1.07 -5.09 22.63
N PRO A 53 1.34 -3.93 23.22
CA PRO A 53 0.95 -3.64 24.59
C PRO A 53 -0.58 -3.76 24.76
N MET A 54 -1.00 -4.41 25.84
CA MET A 54 -2.42 -4.58 26.20
C MET A 54 -3.12 -3.27 26.55
N ASP A 55 -2.38 -2.34 27.12
CA ASP A 55 -2.86 -1.04 27.56
C ASP A 55 -3.33 -0.12 26.44
N ILE A 56 -2.85 -0.35 25.22
CA ILE A 56 -3.28 0.41 24.04
C ILE A 56 -4.73 0.09 23.66
N TYR A 57 -5.18 -1.12 23.95
CA TYR A 57 -6.56 -1.55 23.77
C TYR A 57 -7.05 -2.24 25.02
N PRO A 58 -7.85 -1.57 25.84
CA PRO A 58 -8.52 -2.20 26.98
C PRO A 58 -9.29 -3.44 26.51
N THR A 59 -9.25 -4.48 27.29
CA THR A 59 -9.93 -5.76 27.00
C THR A 59 -11.45 -5.62 26.80
N ALA A 60 -12.06 -4.56 27.35
CA ALA A 60 -13.44 -4.21 27.14
C ALA A 60 -13.75 -3.67 25.73
N HIS A 61 -12.74 -3.36 24.96
CA HIS A 61 -12.89 -2.80 23.64
C HIS A 61 -12.79 -3.91 22.60
N TYR A 62 -13.94 -4.29 22.06
CA TYR A 62 -14.10 -5.23 20.94
C TYR A 62 -13.74 -6.70 21.19
N MET A 63 -14.75 -7.49 20.99
CA MET A 63 -14.75 -8.87 20.49
C MET A 63 -13.42 -9.63 20.61
N TRP A 64 -12.83 -9.57 21.78
CA TRP A 64 -11.71 -10.43 22.10
C TRP A 64 -12.30 -11.81 22.36
N PRO A 65 -11.99 -12.82 21.58
CA PRO A 65 -12.40 -14.15 21.92
C PRO A 65 -11.80 -14.49 23.28
N SER A 66 -12.60 -15.10 24.13
CA SER A 66 -12.14 -15.59 25.44
C SER A 66 -11.00 -16.62 25.30
N ASP A 67 -10.93 -17.25 24.14
CA ASP A 67 -9.91 -18.23 23.77
C ASP A 67 -9.48 -18.01 22.32
N PRO A 68 -8.50 -17.14 22.07
CA PRO A 68 -8.07 -16.79 20.72
C PRO A 68 -7.19 -17.89 20.13
N THR A 69 -7.78 -18.82 19.42
CA THR A 69 -7.10 -19.96 18.81
C THR A 69 -6.88 -19.82 17.31
N TYR A 70 -7.45 -18.79 16.69
CA TYR A 70 -7.44 -18.60 15.24
C TYR A 70 -7.46 -17.12 14.87
N LEU A 71 -7.15 -16.83 13.61
CA LEU A 71 -7.33 -15.51 13.02
C LEU A 71 -8.82 -15.26 12.76
N THR A 72 -9.27 -14.05 13.05
CA THR A 72 -10.65 -13.64 12.76
C THR A 72 -10.80 -13.28 11.28
N ASP A 73 -12.03 -13.20 10.80
CA ASP A 73 -12.34 -12.73 9.44
C ASP A 73 -12.55 -11.20 9.35
N GLN A 74 -12.36 -10.52 10.47
CA GLN A 74 -12.51 -9.06 10.53
C GLN A 74 -11.53 -8.34 9.60
N HIS A 75 -10.32 -8.89 9.44
CA HIS A 75 -9.28 -8.38 8.57
C HIS A 75 -8.85 -9.42 7.54
N ASN A 76 -8.26 -8.97 6.46
CA ASN A 76 -7.69 -9.87 5.46
C ASN A 76 -6.57 -10.71 6.09
N VAL A 77 -6.75 -12.03 6.12
CA VAL A 77 -5.83 -12.99 6.76
C VAL A 77 -4.42 -12.88 6.20
N VAL A 78 -4.26 -12.73 4.89
CA VAL A 78 -2.94 -12.63 4.25
C VAL A 78 -2.19 -11.39 4.74
N LEU A 79 -2.88 -10.23 4.80
CA LEU A 79 -2.27 -9.01 5.33
C LEU A 79 -2.00 -9.10 6.83
N THR A 80 -2.89 -9.73 7.59
CA THR A 80 -2.70 -9.96 9.03
C THR A 80 -1.44 -10.78 9.29
N VAL A 81 -1.24 -11.86 8.56
CA VAL A 81 -0.04 -12.70 8.65
C VAL A 81 1.20 -11.92 8.20
N PHE A 82 1.11 -11.21 7.09
CA PHE A 82 2.24 -10.43 6.58
C PHE A 82 2.67 -9.32 7.55
N TYR A 83 1.74 -8.51 8.02
CA TYR A 83 2.03 -7.42 8.94
C TYR A 83 2.55 -7.94 10.29
N GLY A 84 1.89 -8.95 10.82
CA GLY A 84 2.30 -9.58 12.08
C GLY A 84 3.68 -10.20 11.99
N ALA A 85 3.97 -10.96 10.94
CA ALA A 85 5.27 -11.57 10.73
C ALA A 85 6.39 -10.53 10.59
N MET A 86 6.17 -9.46 9.82
CA MET A 86 7.16 -8.39 9.66
C MET A 86 7.46 -7.66 10.95
N VAL A 87 6.44 -7.32 11.74
CA VAL A 87 6.65 -6.65 13.03
C VAL A 87 7.32 -7.59 14.03
N THR A 88 6.90 -8.86 14.08
CA THR A 88 7.53 -9.87 14.94
C THR A 88 9.01 -10.07 14.62
N PHE A 89 9.33 -10.22 13.34
CA PHE A 89 10.70 -10.40 12.88
C PHE A 89 11.56 -9.17 13.22
N ALA A 90 11.05 -7.96 12.93
CA ALA A 90 11.74 -6.73 13.25
C ALA A 90 11.98 -6.58 14.76
N ARG A 91 10.97 -6.92 15.59
CA ARG A 91 11.12 -6.93 17.05
C ARG A 91 12.18 -7.92 17.51
N HIS A 92 12.24 -9.09 16.91
CA HIS A 92 13.27 -10.08 17.22
C HIS A 92 14.68 -9.53 17.00
N LEU A 93 14.88 -8.78 15.93
CA LEU A 93 16.18 -8.21 15.56
C LEU A 93 16.53 -6.94 16.34
N THR A 94 15.56 -6.09 16.63
CA THR A 94 15.81 -4.74 17.14
C THR A 94 15.29 -4.49 18.56
N GLY A 95 14.46 -5.38 19.07
CA GLY A 95 13.77 -5.19 20.34
C GLY A 95 12.55 -4.25 20.28
N SER A 96 12.25 -3.64 19.12
CA SER A 96 11.15 -2.67 18.95
C SER A 96 10.18 -3.07 17.84
N ASN A 97 8.89 -2.83 18.08
CA ASN A 97 7.85 -2.95 17.08
C ASN A 97 7.97 -1.85 16.00
N ASP A 98 8.47 -0.68 16.36
CA ASP A 98 8.53 0.49 15.49
C ASP A 98 9.35 0.22 14.24
N ALA A 99 10.46 -0.52 14.38
CA ALA A 99 11.27 -0.91 13.23
C ALA A 99 10.47 -1.68 12.18
N GLY A 100 9.60 -2.60 12.60
CA GLY A 100 8.72 -3.34 11.70
C GLY A 100 7.66 -2.44 11.05
N ILE A 101 7.06 -1.55 11.82
CA ILE A 101 6.04 -0.61 11.33
C ILE A 101 6.64 0.36 10.31
N VAL A 102 7.80 0.92 10.59
CA VAL A 102 8.51 1.82 9.65
C VAL A 102 8.92 1.07 8.38
N THR A 103 9.35 -0.19 8.50
CA THR A 103 9.68 -1.02 7.34
C THR A 103 8.45 -1.27 6.47
N LEU A 104 7.30 -1.57 7.06
CA LEU A 104 6.03 -1.71 6.32
C LEU A 104 5.65 -0.42 5.60
N ALA A 105 5.79 0.74 6.26
CA ALA A 105 5.54 2.04 5.64
C ALA A 105 6.49 2.31 4.46
N ALA A 106 7.77 1.95 4.59
CA ALA A 106 8.74 2.08 3.51
C ALA A 106 8.39 1.20 2.30
N LEU A 107 8.01 -0.06 2.54
CA LEU A 107 7.57 -0.98 1.48
C LEU A 107 6.31 -0.46 0.79
N GLN A 108 5.33 0.03 1.54
CA GLN A 108 4.13 0.63 0.97
C GLN A 108 4.44 1.89 0.16
N THR A 109 5.36 2.74 0.62
CA THR A 109 5.81 3.92 -0.13
C THR A 109 6.45 3.52 -1.46
N LEU A 110 7.33 2.51 -1.47
CA LEU A 110 7.94 2.00 -2.70
C LEU A 110 6.90 1.44 -3.67
N PHE A 111 5.91 0.72 -3.15
CA PHE A 111 4.80 0.20 -3.96
C PHE A 111 3.95 1.34 -4.54
N ALA A 112 3.65 2.37 -3.74
CA ALA A 112 2.92 3.55 -4.20
C ALA A 112 3.67 4.29 -5.32
N VAL A 113 4.99 4.49 -5.14
CA VAL A 113 5.87 5.09 -6.16
C VAL A 113 5.81 4.29 -7.47
N PHE A 114 5.90 2.97 -7.39
CA PHE A 114 5.79 2.11 -8.57
C PHE A 114 4.43 2.27 -9.25
N CYS A 115 3.33 2.13 -8.51
CA CYS A 115 1.97 2.20 -9.06
C CYS A 115 1.67 3.56 -9.71
N CYS A 116 1.98 4.64 -9.02
CA CYS A 116 1.73 6.00 -9.54
C CYS A 116 2.65 6.35 -10.72
N ALA A 117 3.92 5.95 -10.69
CA ALA A 117 4.83 6.18 -11.80
C ALA A 117 4.42 5.38 -13.05
N ALA A 118 4.01 4.12 -12.88
CA ALA A 118 3.52 3.28 -13.95
C ALA A 118 2.23 3.83 -14.57
N ALA A 119 1.30 4.28 -13.73
CA ALA A 119 0.06 4.91 -14.19
C ALA A 119 0.31 6.24 -14.90
N ALA A 120 1.09 7.14 -14.31
CA ALA A 120 1.46 8.41 -14.93
C ALA A 120 2.14 8.22 -16.28
N ASN A 121 3.06 7.25 -16.38
CA ASN A 121 3.74 6.93 -17.64
C ASN A 121 2.76 6.52 -18.75
N ARG A 122 1.77 5.68 -18.43
CA ARG A 122 0.76 5.26 -19.40
C ARG A 122 -0.13 6.41 -19.83
N PHE A 123 -0.64 7.20 -18.88
CA PHE A 123 -1.49 8.35 -19.21
C PHE A 123 -0.77 9.43 -20.01
N LEU A 124 0.51 9.67 -19.72
CA LEU A 124 1.31 10.68 -20.42
C LEU A 124 1.71 10.27 -21.84
N ASN A 125 1.93 9.00 -22.06
CA ASN A 125 2.36 8.47 -23.36
C ASN A 125 1.21 8.08 -24.28
N ARG A 126 -0.02 7.98 -23.73
CA ARG A 126 -1.23 7.60 -24.49
C ARG A 126 -2.43 8.42 -24.05
N PRO A 127 -2.40 9.75 -24.24
CA PRO A 127 -3.49 10.60 -23.78
C PRO A 127 -4.77 10.31 -24.56
N TRP A 128 -5.89 10.21 -23.86
CA TRP A 128 -7.22 10.03 -24.46
C TRP A 128 -7.65 11.28 -25.26
N ILE A 129 -7.32 12.46 -24.73
CA ILE A 129 -7.73 13.75 -25.29
C ILE A 129 -6.71 14.17 -26.35
N GLY A 130 -7.18 14.48 -27.56
CA GLY A 130 -6.35 15.03 -28.63
C GLY A 130 -6.01 14.09 -29.77
N LYS A 131 -6.61 12.91 -29.84
CA LYS A 131 -6.52 12.06 -31.01
C LYS A 131 -7.40 12.59 -32.16
N THR A 132 -6.91 13.54 -32.87
CA THR A 132 -7.19 13.61 -34.31
C THR A 132 -6.28 12.55 -34.96
N ALA A 133 -6.89 11.59 -35.63
CA ALA A 133 -6.20 10.60 -36.44
C ALA A 133 -5.52 11.30 -37.61
N THR A 134 -4.41 11.93 -37.36
CA THR A 134 -3.45 12.31 -38.40
C THR A 134 -2.41 11.23 -38.46
N ASP A 135 -2.11 10.75 -39.65
CA ASP A 135 -1.20 9.68 -40.05
C ASP A 135 0.27 9.85 -39.59
N SER A 136 0.49 10.27 -38.38
CA SER A 136 1.85 10.38 -37.83
C SER A 136 2.26 9.04 -37.25
N ALA A 137 3.37 8.52 -37.72
CA ALA A 137 3.99 7.25 -37.30
C ALA A 137 4.36 7.17 -35.80
N ALA A 138 4.28 8.29 -35.06
CA ALA A 138 4.55 8.35 -33.63
C ALA A 138 3.25 8.43 -32.80
N PRO A 139 3.11 7.66 -31.70
CA PRO A 139 1.96 7.77 -30.84
C PRO A 139 1.85 9.19 -30.25
N PRO A 140 0.66 9.79 -30.18
CA PRO A 140 0.47 11.10 -29.60
C PRO A 140 0.95 11.11 -28.15
N GLN A 141 1.76 12.08 -27.79
CA GLN A 141 2.21 12.29 -26.43
C GLN A 141 1.52 13.48 -25.80
N ALA A 142 1.33 13.46 -24.49
CA ALA A 142 0.80 14.60 -23.77
C ALA A 142 1.71 15.82 -23.92
N GLY A 143 1.12 17.00 -24.12
CA GLY A 143 1.86 18.25 -24.13
C GLY A 143 2.52 18.57 -22.79
N GLY A 144 3.50 19.48 -22.80
CA GLY A 144 4.28 19.80 -21.59
C GLY A 144 3.43 20.25 -20.39
N LEU A 145 2.40 21.05 -20.63
CA LEU A 145 1.47 21.49 -19.57
C LEU A 145 0.69 20.30 -18.97
N ALA A 146 0.16 19.42 -19.80
CA ALA A 146 -0.58 18.24 -19.32
C ALA A 146 0.34 17.31 -18.50
N ARG A 147 1.58 17.12 -18.92
CA ARG A 147 2.60 16.37 -18.17
C ARG A 147 2.84 17.01 -16.82
N PHE A 148 3.06 18.31 -16.79
CA PHE A 148 3.28 19.04 -15.53
C PHE A 148 2.09 18.91 -14.59
N LEU A 149 0.85 19.13 -15.07
CA LEU A 149 -0.35 19.06 -14.24
C LEU A 149 -0.61 17.65 -13.67
N ILE A 150 -0.42 16.59 -14.45
CA ILE A 150 -0.59 15.21 -13.99
C ILE A 150 0.47 14.87 -12.91
N LEU A 151 1.72 15.23 -13.16
CA LEU A 151 2.78 15.00 -12.18
C LEU A 151 2.56 15.81 -10.90
N LEU A 152 2.19 17.07 -11.04
CA LEU A 152 1.86 17.94 -9.92
C LEU A 152 0.69 17.36 -9.09
N PHE A 153 -0.37 16.89 -9.75
CA PHE A 153 -1.50 16.26 -9.09
C PHE A 153 -1.05 15.09 -8.21
N PHE A 154 -0.30 14.12 -8.76
CA PHE A 154 0.18 12.99 -7.97
C PHE A 154 1.13 13.41 -6.85
N MET A 155 1.93 14.45 -7.07
CA MET A 155 2.93 14.92 -6.08
C MET A 155 2.30 15.62 -4.88
N VAL A 156 1.20 16.36 -5.08
CA VAL A 156 0.61 17.21 -4.04
C VAL A 156 -0.76 16.74 -3.56
N CYS A 157 -1.39 15.76 -4.22
CA CYS A 157 -2.68 15.22 -3.80
C CYS A 157 -2.57 14.63 -2.39
N PRO A 158 -3.22 15.20 -1.37
CA PRO A 158 -3.04 14.75 0.02
C PRO A 158 -3.39 13.27 0.21
N LEU A 159 -4.43 12.79 -0.48
CA LEU A 159 -4.83 11.38 -0.43
C LEU A 159 -3.71 10.45 -0.93
N ALA A 160 -3.05 10.80 -2.04
CA ALA A 160 -1.95 10.01 -2.55
C ALA A 160 -0.75 10.07 -1.60
N VAL A 161 -0.37 11.29 -1.20
CA VAL A 161 0.82 11.56 -0.38
C VAL A 161 0.72 10.86 0.98
N PHE A 162 -0.33 11.11 1.76
CA PHE A 162 -0.47 10.51 3.09
C PHE A 162 -0.80 9.02 3.06
N SER A 163 -1.40 8.53 1.98
CA SER A 163 -1.61 7.09 1.80
C SER A 163 -0.31 6.31 1.65
N THR A 164 0.82 6.95 1.28
CA THR A 164 2.11 6.25 1.15
C THR A 164 2.58 5.66 2.46
N ILE A 165 2.33 6.32 3.58
CA ILE A 165 2.75 5.91 4.94
C ILE A 165 1.61 5.35 5.78
N SER A 166 0.38 5.39 5.30
CA SER A 166 -0.80 4.89 6.02
C SER A 166 -0.92 3.38 5.89
N ILE A 167 -0.48 2.65 6.90
CA ILE A 167 -0.41 1.19 6.87
C ILE A 167 -1.80 0.61 7.17
N THR A 168 -2.62 0.49 6.12
CA THR A 168 -3.91 -0.19 6.14
C THR A 168 -4.18 -0.86 4.79
N LYS A 169 -5.23 -1.70 4.72
CA LYS A 169 -5.63 -2.36 3.47
C LYS A 169 -6.08 -1.37 2.38
N SER A 170 -6.69 -0.25 2.75
CA SER A 170 -7.30 0.69 1.81
C SER A 170 -6.28 1.39 0.89
N PRO A 171 -5.15 1.93 1.36
CA PRO A 171 -4.10 2.44 0.49
C PRO A 171 -3.51 1.42 -0.47
N LEU A 172 -3.26 0.20 -0.01
CA LEU A 172 -2.76 -0.88 -0.88
C LEU A 172 -3.74 -1.18 -2.01
N PHE A 173 -5.04 -1.26 -1.70
CA PHE A 173 -6.08 -1.42 -2.69
C PHE A 173 -6.11 -0.23 -3.66
N ALA A 174 -6.06 1.01 -3.15
CA ALA A 174 -6.12 2.20 -3.97
C ALA A 174 -4.94 2.28 -4.97
N PHE A 175 -3.71 2.01 -4.53
CA PHE A 175 -2.54 2.00 -5.41
C PHE A 175 -2.61 0.84 -6.43
N SER A 176 -3.04 -0.34 -6.00
CA SER A 176 -3.25 -1.48 -6.90
C SER A 176 -4.31 -1.16 -7.96
N PHE A 177 -5.40 -0.48 -7.55
CA PHE A 177 -6.46 -0.07 -8.45
C PHE A 177 -5.98 0.97 -9.48
N VAL A 178 -5.21 1.98 -9.04
CA VAL A 178 -4.62 2.98 -9.95
C VAL A 178 -3.72 2.31 -10.99
N TRP A 179 -2.88 1.38 -10.55
CA TRP A 179 -2.04 0.61 -11.46
C TRP A 179 -2.86 -0.26 -12.42
N TRP A 180 -3.80 -1.05 -11.91
CA TRP A 180 -4.70 -1.87 -12.71
C TRP A 180 -5.48 -1.05 -13.73
N PHE A 181 -6.08 0.07 -13.29
CA PHE A 181 -6.83 0.97 -14.16
C PHE A 181 -5.95 1.52 -15.29
N SER A 182 -4.70 1.85 -15.00
CA SER A 182 -3.77 2.32 -16.02
C SER A 182 -3.42 1.24 -17.06
N VAL A 183 -3.31 -0.02 -16.64
CA VAL A 183 -3.12 -1.15 -17.55
C VAL A 183 -4.37 -1.36 -18.43
N TRP A 184 -5.54 -1.35 -17.82
CA TRP A 184 -6.79 -1.44 -18.55
C TRP A 184 -6.94 -0.29 -19.56
N TYR A 185 -6.63 0.92 -19.16
CA TYR A 185 -6.61 2.09 -20.05
C TYR A 185 -5.69 1.86 -21.25
N GLU A 186 -4.48 1.35 -21.03
CA GLU A 186 -3.54 1.03 -22.10
C GLU A 186 -4.10 -0.03 -23.05
N LEU A 187 -4.70 -1.10 -22.52
CA LEU A 187 -5.31 -2.16 -23.32
C LEU A 187 -6.43 -1.62 -24.21
N VAL A 188 -7.33 -0.82 -23.68
CA VAL A 188 -8.42 -0.18 -24.44
C VAL A 188 -7.88 0.70 -25.56
N GLN A 189 -6.79 1.45 -25.29
CA GLN A 189 -6.19 2.34 -26.30
C GLN A 189 -5.44 1.57 -27.39
N THR A 190 -4.97 0.37 -27.13
CA THR A 190 -4.20 -0.45 -28.08
C THR A 190 -5.02 -1.51 -28.75
N TRP A 191 -6.21 -1.81 -28.25
CA TRP A 191 -7.03 -2.87 -28.80
C TRP A 191 -7.63 -2.43 -30.16
N HIS A 192 -7.17 -3.10 -31.19
CA HIS A 192 -7.79 -3.07 -32.51
C HIS A 192 -8.45 -4.43 -32.74
N PRO A 193 -9.79 -4.49 -32.89
CA PRO A 193 -10.46 -5.75 -33.22
C PRO A 193 -9.88 -6.29 -34.54
N ALA A 194 -9.50 -7.56 -34.55
CA ALA A 194 -9.02 -8.25 -35.73
C ALA A 194 -10.12 -8.15 -36.82
N GLY A 195 -9.93 -7.31 -37.83
CA GLY A 195 -10.90 -7.10 -38.92
C GLY A 195 -11.04 -5.66 -39.41
N THR A 196 -10.52 -4.68 -38.70
CA THR A 196 -10.60 -3.25 -39.13
C THR A 196 -9.32 -2.72 -39.79
N ARG A 197 -8.49 -3.59 -40.37
CA ARG A 197 -7.50 -3.14 -41.36
C ARG A 197 -8.21 -2.89 -42.70
N LYS A 198 -8.65 -1.66 -42.94
CA LYS A 198 -8.84 -1.15 -44.28
C LYS A 198 -7.61 -0.40 -44.71
#